data_3c3336c35bf2e1d96f238dd4dc0e5a5a
#
_entry.id   3c3336c35bf2e1d96f238dd4dc0e5a5a
#
_cell.length_a   1.000
_cell.length_b   1.000
_cell.length_c   1.000
_cell.angle_alpha   90.00
_cell.angle_beta   90.00
_cell.angle_gamma   90.00
#
_symmetry.space_group_name_H-M   'P 1'
#
loop_
_entity.id
_entity.type
_entity.pdbx_description
1 polymer ?
#
loop_
_entity_poly.entity_id
_entity_poly.type
_entity_poly.pdbx_seq_one_letter_code
_entity_poly.pdbx_strand_id
1 'polypeptide(L)'
;MRKILSILMSLVALSLMASCASDTPSETSQAESIGSEAATTPDSGSSEQPTMPNETAYDGVFPQHEPYGTGIGAMPGRVVWTHDPNSVEWDGEGYWWELAHFDEERIIQMVEHGIASLAGEEDAVSGWERLFTSHNTSRGRQGGYQPGQKIAIKTNMNGSGAYGDDQHGETRESYTNPVLLRALLLSLVEDAGVSPSDITVYDAGRIFPDWMQELCGTGALEGVQFRYRDIGGSNDAVADTNAPIVWSEEVSGETNYLPLCVTQADYLINLANLKGHVYGMTLCAKNHFGSFVNSNRMRAPEGAGVHRYVSSPQMGEYTVLVDLMANYQLGEKTMLYMLDALICAPGESVSVTGENSRWQQAPFNNDYTSSIFFSQDPVAIDSVGADFLMNEPTVTERNGALRDNPDVENYLHEAALVANAPSGTAYYNGNGERVENLGVHEHWNNSQDKQYSRNLGASEGIELIYLGPDE
;
A
#
# COMPACT_ATOMS: atom_id res chain seq x y z
N MET A 1 5.71 -31.61 52.73
CA MET A 1 4.62 -31.42 53.71
C MET A 1 3.73 -30.31 53.24
N ARG A 2 2.43 -30.62 53.14
CA ARG A 2 1.25 -29.72 52.95
C ARG A 2 1.25 -28.95 51.65
N LYS A 3 0.50 -29.33 50.58
CA LYS A 3 -0.95 -29.59 50.39
C LYS A 3 -1.82 -28.39 50.80
N ILE A 4 -2.61 -27.94 49.87
CA ILE A 4 -4.06 -27.71 49.87
C ILE A 4 -4.34 -26.47 48.98
N LEU A 5 -5.01 -26.57 47.94
CA LEU A 5 -6.37 -26.89 47.51
C LEU A 5 -7.13 -25.64 47.01
N SER A 6 -7.46 -25.63 45.73
CA SER A 6 -8.80 -25.51 45.14
C SER A 6 -9.57 -24.22 45.37
N ILE A 7 -10.17 -23.68 44.31
CA ILE A 7 -11.56 -23.93 43.92
C ILE A 7 -11.90 -23.16 42.65
N LEU A 8 -12.45 -23.86 41.70
CA LEU A 8 -13.30 -23.48 40.57
C LEU A 8 -14.27 -22.34 40.86
N MET A 9 -14.45 -21.46 39.90
CA MET A 9 -15.81 -20.98 39.56
C MET A 9 -15.89 -20.65 38.06
N SER A 10 -16.57 -21.51 37.35
CA SER A 10 -17.13 -21.27 36.02
C SER A 10 -18.33 -20.34 36.17
N LEU A 11 -18.42 -19.31 35.36
CA LEU A 11 -19.67 -18.61 35.10
C LEU A 11 -19.87 -18.51 33.61
N VAL A 12 -20.80 -19.30 33.12
CA VAL A 12 -21.47 -19.22 31.83
C VAL A 12 -22.36 -18.01 31.82
N ALA A 13 -22.18 -17.10 30.90
CA ALA A 13 -23.20 -16.10 30.62
C ALA A 13 -23.70 -16.32 29.17
N LEU A 14 -24.84 -16.93 29.11
CA LEU A 14 -25.72 -17.02 27.96
C LEU A 14 -26.41 -15.66 27.81
N SER A 15 -26.24 -14.96 26.69
CA SER A 15 -27.12 -13.83 26.37
C SER A 15 -27.93 -14.11 25.12
N LEU A 16 -29.25 -14.04 25.35
CA LEU A 16 -30.33 -14.24 24.42
C LEU A 16 -30.31 -13.21 23.29
N MET A 17 -30.57 -13.71 22.12
CA MET A 17 -31.13 -12.92 21.01
C MET A 17 -32.58 -12.61 21.29
N ALA A 18 -32.96 -11.35 21.22
CA ALA A 18 -34.35 -10.93 21.13
C ALA A 18 -34.57 -10.26 19.79
N SER A 19 -35.33 -10.98 18.96
CA SER A 19 -35.99 -10.49 17.75
C SER A 19 -37.19 -9.63 18.18
N CYS A 20 -37.34 -8.44 17.61
CA CYS A 20 -38.61 -7.74 17.58
C CYS A 20 -38.88 -7.30 16.14
N ALA A 21 -39.81 -7.99 15.53
CA ALA A 21 -40.60 -7.52 14.40
C ALA A 21 -41.72 -6.66 14.92
N SER A 22 -42.03 -5.55 14.25
CA SER A 22 -43.33 -4.90 14.35
C SER A 22 -43.63 -4.11 13.07
N ASP A 23 -44.58 -4.61 12.41
CA ASP A 23 -45.68 -4.14 11.58
C ASP A 23 -45.76 -2.67 11.17
N THR A 24 -45.93 -2.53 9.87
CA THR A 24 -46.52 -1.36 9.20
C THR A 24 -48.00 -1.21 9.52
N PRO A 25 -48.58 0.00 9.38
CA PRO A 25 -49.62 0.13 8.38
C PRO A 25 -49.50 1.35 7.45
N SER A 26 -49.97 1.10 6.26
CA SER A 26 -50.21 1.99 5.16
C SER A 26 -51.33 3.00 5.48
N GLU A 27 -51.18 4.26 5.06
CA GLU A 27 -52.32 5.11 4.68
C GLU A 27 -51.98 5.93 3.44
N THR A 28 -52.83 5.75 2.47
CA THR A 28 -53.00 6.50 1.25
C THR A 28 -53.75 7.80 1.53
N SER A 29 -53.29 8.92 0.95
CA SER A 29 -54.20 10.04 0.63
C SER A 29 -53.77 10.73 -0.65
N GLN A 30 -54.71 10.74 -1.59
CA GLN A 30 -54.73 11.58 -2.79
C GLN A 30 -55.15 13.01 -2.42
N ALA A 31 -54.62 14.00 -3.13
CA ALA A 31 -55.29 15.25 -3.54
C ALA A 31 -54.32 16.04 -4.41
N GLU A 32 -54.62 16.18 -5.60
CA GLU A 32 -55.27 17.25 -6.40
C GLU A 32 -54.31 18.33 -6.87
N SER A 33 -54.32 18.44 -8.21
CA SER A 33 -53.69 19.44 -9.06
C SER A 33 -54.35 20.80 -8.97
N ILE A 34 -53.58 21.89 -8.89
CA ILE A 34 -54.01 23.22 -9.38
C ILE A 34 -52.83 23.79 -10.18
N GLY A 35 -53.09 24.08 -11.44
CA GLY A 35 -52.18 24.79 -12.31
C GLY A 35 -52.24 26.31 -12.12
N SER A 36 -51.13 26.97 -12.41
CA SER A 36 -51.11 28.39 -12.84
C SER A 36 -49.79 28.76 -13.50
N GLU A 37 -49.91 29.05 -14.74
CA GLU A 37 -49.34 30.12 -15.60
C GLU A 37 -47.88 30.56 -15.47
N ALA A 38 -47.34 30.66 -16.65
CA ALA A 38 -46.02 31.08 -17.07
C ALA A 38 -45.60 32.52 -16.68
N ALA A 39 -44.35 32.67 -16.32
CA ALA A 39 -43.61 33.95 -16.49
C ALA A 39 -42.24 33.65 -17.10
N THR A 40 -42.05 34.16 -18.29
CA THR A 40 -40.80 34.21 -19.05
C THR A 40 -39.88 35.30 -18.52
N THR A 41 -38.57 34.96 -18.35
CA THR A 41 -37.41 35.84 -18.65
C THR A 41 -36.12 35.25 -18.04
N PRO A 42 -34.88 35.70 -18.40
CA PRO A 42 -34.20 35.38 -19.63
C PRO A 42 -32.88 34.59 -19.38
N ASP A 43 -32.43 33.99 -20.44
CA ASP A 43 -31.14 33.45 -20.73
C ASP A 43 -29.96 33.96 -19.85
N SER A 44 -29.37 33.07 -19.04
CA SER A 44 -28.05 33.24 -18.46
C SER A 44 -27.26 31.96 -18.71
N GLY A 45 -26.15 32.09 -19.42
CA GLY A 45 -25.29 31.11 -19.99
C GLY A 45 -25.08 29.86 -19.12
N SER A 46 -25.36 28.71 -19.69
CA SER A 46 -25.05 27.40 -19.17
C SER A 46 -23.52 27.21 -19.20
N SER A 47 -22.88 27.20 -18.04
CA SER A 47 -21.63 26.50 -17.88
C SER A 47 -21.96 25.01 -18.00
N GLU A 48 -21.56 24.38 -19.08
CA GLU A 48 -21.63 22.92 -19.22
C GLU A 48 -20.77 22.30 -18.12
N GLN A 49 -21.42 21.68 -17.14
CA GLN A 49 -20.75 20.70 -16.29
C GLN A 49 -20.35 19.53 -17.20
N PRO A 50 -19.14 18.96 -17.03
CA PRO A 50 -18.75 17.76 -17.75
C PRO A 50 -19.77 16.67 -17.41
N THR A 51 -20.46 16.18 -18.43
CA THR A 51 -21.33 15.00 -18.32
C THR A 51 -20.47 13.79 -18.02
N MET A 52 -20.65 13.22 -16.84
CA MET A 52 -20.08 11.91 -16.51
C MET A 52 -20.50 10.90 -17.59
N PRO A 53 -19.59 10.02 -18.06
CA PRO A 53 -19.96 8.97 -18.98
C PRO A 53 -21.08 8.11 -18.39
N ASN A 54 -22.00 7.63 -19.24
CA ASN A 54 -23.05 6.71 -18.84
C ASN A 54 -22.46 5.56 -18.01
N GLU A 55 -23.04 5.31 -16.82
CA GLU A 55 -22.76 4.14 -16.01
C GLU A 55 -22.98 2.87 -16.86
N THR A 56 -21.92 2.36 -17.45
CA THR A 56 -21.89 0.95 -17.84
C THR A 56 -21.91 0.14 -16.56
N ALA A 57 -22.77 -0.87 -16.47
CA ALA A 57 -22.83 -1.75 -15.32
C ALA A 57 -21.42 -2.26 -15.02
N TYR A 58 -20.95 -2.05 -13.77
CA TYR A 58 -19.66 -2.53 -13.30
C TYR A 58 -19.56 -4.04 -13.53
N ASP A 59 -18.61 -4.47 -14.32
CA ASP A 59 -18.40 -5.88 -14.72
C ASP A 59 -17.29 -6.57 -13.89
N GLY A 60 -16.80 -5.90 -12.85
CA GLY A 60 -15.72 -6.39 -11.99
C GLY A 60 -14.32 -5.96 -12.43
N VAL A 61 -14.23 -5.07 -13.43
CA VAL A 61 -12.97 -4.52 -13.94
C VAL A 61 -13.06 -3.00 -13.96
N PHE A 62 -11.97 -2.32 -13.58
CA PHE A 62 -11.91 -0.87 -13.69
C PHE A 62 -11.96 -0.41 -15.14
N PRO A 63 -12.81 0.57 -15.50
CA PRO A 63 -12.90 1.06 -16.87
C PRO A 63 -11.66 1.86 -17.26
N GLN A 64 -11.12 1.63 -18.45
CA GLN A 64 -10.04 2.46 -18.99
C GLN A 64 -10.49 3.92 -19.13
N HIS A 65 -9.62 4.84 -18.76
CA HIS A 65 -9.82 6.29 -18.91
C HIS A 65 -8.51 6.98 -19.29
N GLU A 66 -8.61 8.25 -19.73
CA GLU A 66 -7.43 9.08 -19.95
C GLU A 66 -6.66 9.29 -18.63
N PRO A 67 -5.32 9.46 -18.67
CA PRO A 67 -4.53 9.67 -17.47
C PRO A 67 -5.00 10.86 -16.64
N TYR A 68 -5.16 10.66 -15.33
CA TYR A 68 -5.37 11.72 -14.35
C TYR A 68 -4.05 12.04 -13.63
N GLY A 69 -3.78 13.31 -13.37
CA GLY A 69 -2.55 13.76 -12.72
C GLY A 69 -1.35 13.76 -13.65
N THR A 70 -0.17 13.88 -13.06
CA THR A 70 1.09 13.97 -13.79
C THR A 70 2.12 13.04 -13.17
N GLY A 71 2.71 12.17 -13.97
CA GLY A 71 3.72 11.23 -13.51
C GLY A 71 4.94 11.94 -12.88
N ILE A 72 5.50 11.32 -11.85
CA ILE A 72 6.69 11.79 -11.14
C ILE A 72 7.80 10.73 -11.16
N GLY A 73 9.02 11.11 -10.73
CA GLY A 73 10.20 10.25 -10.66
C GLY A 73 11.25 10.54 -11.72
N ALA A 74 12.34 9.76 -11.72
CA ALA A 74 13.43 9.83 -12.69
C ALA A 74 12.95 9.57 -14.13
N MET A 75 12.03 8.64 -14.24
CA MET A 75 11.24 8.32 -15.43
C MET A 75 9.76 8.50 -15.04
N PRO A 76 9.16 9.68 -15.28
CA PRO A 76 7.84 10.02 -14.76
C PRO A 76 6.77 8.99 -15.12
N GLY A 77 6.00 8.52 -14.12
CA GLY A 77 4.92 7.55 -14.30
C GLY A 77 5.39 6.14 -14.67
N ARG A 78 6.70 5.83 -14.59
CA ARG A 78 7.21 4.48 -14.84
C ARG A 78 6.94 3.55 -13.66
N VAL A 79 6.41 2.37 -13.97
CA VAL A 79 6.35 1.20 -13.10
C VAL A 79 7.14 0.09 -13.77
N VAL A 80 8.09 -0.51 -13.07
CA VAL A 80 8.81 -1.70 -13.54
C VAL A 80 8.24 -2.92 -12.85
N TRP A 81 7.97 -3.94 -13.60
CA TRP A 81 7.50 -5.24 -13.15
C TRP A 81 8.52 -6.30 -13.52
N THR A 82 9.26 -6.82 -12.53
CA THR A 82 10.13 -7.98 -12.70
C THR A 82 9.35 -9.26 -12.38
N HIS A 83 9.52 -10.29 -13.20
CA HIS A 83 8.84 -11.57 -13.03
C HIS A 83 9.77 -12.72 -13.42
N ASP A 84 10.09 -13.59 -12.47
CA ASP A 84 10.79 -14.85 -12.72
C ASP A 84 10.05 -16.02 -12.06
N PRO A 85 9.37 -16.89 -12.82
CA PRO A 85 8.60 -18.00 -12.27
C PRO A 85 9.47 -19.01 -11.49
N ASN A 86 10.78 -18.97 -11.66
CA ASN A 86 11.71 -19.83 -10.92
C ASN A 86 12.21 -19.20 -9.61
N SER A 87 11.76 -18.00 -9.26
CA SER A 87 12.12 -17.35 -7.99
C SER A 87 11.36 -17.91 -6.79
N VAL A 88 10.23 -18.63 -7.01
CA VAL A 88 9.40 -19.26 -5.98
C VAL A 88 9.14 -20.72 -6.33
N GLU A 89 9.53 -21.64 -5.43
CA GLU A 89 9.35 -23.10 -5.57
C GLU A 89 8.63 -23.69 -4.35
N TRP A 90 7.47 -23.12 -3.97
CA TRP A 90 6.70 -23.64 -2.84
C TRP A 90 5.68 -24.70 -3.29
N ASP A 91 5.71 -25.87 -2.64
CA ASP A 91 4.78 -26.97 -2.93
C ASP A 91 3.39 -26.78 -2.28
N GLY A 92 3.22 -25.77 -1.44
CA GLY A 92 1.99 -25.49 -0.69
C GLY A 92 1.97 -26.08 0.72
N GLU A 93 2.99 -26.83 1.12
CA GLU A 93 3.15 -27.39 2.45
C GLU A 93 4.06 -26.50 3.32
N GLY A 94 3.97 -26.61 4.63
CA GLY A 94 4.72 -25.77 5.56
C GLY A 94 4.22 -24.32 5.61
N TYR A 95 5.10 -23.41 5.94
CA TYR A 95 4.82 -21.97 5.93
C TYR A 95 5.31 -21.35 4.61
N TRP A 96 4.52 -20.51 4.02
CA TRP A 96 4.83 -19.85 2.74
C TRP A 96 6.15 -19.05 2.77
N TRP A 97 6.58 -18.58 3.94
CA TRP A 97 7.76 -17.74 4.14
C TRP A 97 9.06 -18.51 4.41
N GLU A 98 9.03 -19.84 4.45
CA GLU A 98 10.24 -20.64 4.66
C GLU A 98 11.26 -20.40 3.53
N LEU A 99 12.52 -20.11 3.90
CA LEU A 99 13.54 -19.67 2.96
C LEU A 99 13.80 -20.67 1.81
N ALA A 100 13.58 -21.96 2.07
CA ALA A 100 13.75 -23.02 1.09
C ALA A 100 12.80 -22.94 -0.11
N HIS A 101 11.76 -22.10 -0.03
CA HIS A 101 10.78 -21.90 -1.10
C HIS A 101 11.19 -20.82 -2.11
N PHE A 102 12.33 -20.14 -1.89
CA PHE A 102 12.76 -19.01 -2.68
C PHE A 102 14.19 -19.18 -3.21
N ASP A 103 14.40 -18.84 -4.47
CA ASP A 103 15.74 -18.69 -5.05
C ASP A 103 16.24 -17.26 -4.77
N GLU A 104 17.07 -17.11 -3.74
CA GLU A 104 17.59 -15.81 -3.30
C GLU A 104 18.40 -15.11 -4.40
N GLU A 105 19.21 -15.85 -5.18
CA GLU A 105 20.04 -15.26 -6.24
C GLU A 105 19.16 -14.63 -7.34
N ARG A 106 18.09 -15.30 -7.75
CA ARG A 106 17.13 -14.76 -8.71
C ARG A 106 16.42 -13.52 -8.17
N ILE A 107 16.01 -13.54 -6.91
CA ILE A 107 15.33 -12.40 -6.28
C ILE A 107 16.27 -11.19 -6.19
N ILE A 108 17.55 -11.38 -5.89
CA ILE A 108 18.57 -10.32 -5.92
C ILE A 108 18.66 -9.74 -7.34
N GLN A 109 18.79 -10.59 -8.36
CA GLN A 109 18.82 -10.16 -9.77
C GLN A 109 17.56 -9.39 -10.18
N MET A 110 16.37 -9.86 -9.75
CA MET A 110 15.11 -9.14 -10.00
C MET A 110 15.11 -7.75 -9.36
N VAL A 111 15.71 -7.57 -8.18
CA VAL A 111 15.83 -6.26 -7.53
C VAL A 111 16.82 -5.39 -8.31
N GLU A 112 18.00 -5.88 -8.66
CA GLU A 112 19.02 -5.13 -9.40
C GLU A 112 18.52 -4.66 -10.77
N HIS A 113 17.90 -5.56 -11.55
CA HIS A 113 17.33 -5.23 -12.86
C HIS A 113 16.14 -4.26 -12.72
N GLY A 114 15.32 -4.43 -11.68
CA GLY A 114 14.20 -3.53 -11.39
C GLY A 114 14.67 -2.09 -11.10
N ILE A 115 15.71 -1.92 -10.29
CA ILE A 115 16.31 -0.61 -9.97
C ILE A 115 16.95 0.03 -11.21
N ALA A 116 17.74 -0.73 -11.98
CA ALA A 116 18.36 -0.25 -13.20
C ALA A 116 17.32 0.23 -14.21
N SER A 117 16.32 -0.60 -14.51
CA SER A 117 15.23 -0.29 -15.45
C SER A 117 14.36 0.87 -15.00
N LEU A 118 14.04 0.95 -13.68
CA LEU A 118 13.26 2.07 -13.13
C LEU A 118 13.97 3.41 -13.37
N ALA A 119 15.28 3.43 -13.20
CA ALA A 119 16.10 4.59 -13.45
C ALA A 119 16.37 4.84 -14.95
N GLY A 120 16.22 3.83 -15.82
CA GLY A 120 16.64 3.87 -17.22
C GLY A 120 18.15 3.81 -17.36
N GLU A 121 18.81 3.05 -16.50
CA GLU A 121 20.25 2.83 -16.44
C GLU A 121 20.60 1.36 -16.77
N GLU A 122 21.89 1.09 -16.98
CA GLU A 122 22.37 -0.24 -17.40
C GLU A 122 22.57 -1.20 -16.21
N ASP A 123 22.79 -0.66 -15.01
CA ASP A 123 23.06 -1.44 -13.79
C ASP A 123 22.45 -0.79 -12.53
N ALA A 124 22.40 -1.55 -11.44
CA ALA A 124 21.80 -1.10 -10.18
C ALA A 124 22.59 0.04 -9.53
N VAL A 125 23.91 0.10 -9.69
CA VAL A 125 24.76 1.15 -9.09
C VAL A 125 24.40 2.52 -9.66
N SER A 126 24.40 2.64 -10.99
CA SER A 126 23.97 3.86 -11.69
C SER A 126 22.47 4.11 -11.50
N GLY A 127 21.68 3.05 -11.40
CA GLY A 127 20.26 3.11 -11.09
C GLY A 127 19.99 3.81 -9.76
N TRP A 128 20.58 3.36 -8.67
CA TRP A 128 20.47 3.98 -7.35
C TRP A 128 20.92 5.44 -7.34
N GLU A 129 22.08 5.75 -7.92
CA GLU A 129 22.58 7.13 -8.01
C GLU A 129 21.56 8.05 -8.70
N ARG A 130 20.97 7.60 -9.79
CA ARG A 130 19.98 8.37 -10.53
C ARG A 130 18.67 8.53 -9.76
N LEU A 131 18.16 7.48 -9.09
CA LEU A 131 16.94 7.56 -8.29
C LEU A 131 17.12 8.53 -7.12
N PHE A 132 18.21 8.47 -6.38
CA PHE A 132 18.53 9.43 -5.31
C PHE A 132 18.67 10.84 -5.84
N THR A 133 19.39 11.04 -6.94
CA THR A 133 19.60 12.35 -7.55
C THR A 133 18.29 12.96 -8.03
N SER A 134 17.44 12.18 -8.70
CA SER A 134 16.13 12.62 -9.14
C SER A 134 15.25 13.03 -7.97
N HIS A 135 15.17 12.19 -6.94
CA HIS A 135 14.42 12.47 -5.73
C HIS A 135 14.92 13.75 -5.01
N ASN A 136 16.23 13.93 -4.90
CA ASN A 136 16.81 15.13 -4.30
C ASN A 136 16.51 16.38 -5.13
N THR A 137 16.66 16.29 -6.45
CA THR A 137 16.42 17.41 -7.38
C THR A 137 14.97 17.88 -7.30
N SER A 138 13.99 16.98 -7.24
CA SER A 138 12.56 17.35 -7.12
C SER A 138 12.25 18.10 -5.81
N ARG A 139 13.15 18.01 -4.82
CA ARG A 139 13.05 18.69 -3.51
C ARG A 139 14.05 19.83 -3.33
N GLY A 140 14.64 20.32 -4.43
CA GLY A 140 15.60 21.43 -4.41
C GLY A 140 16.94 21.07 -3.75
N ARG A 141 17.23 19.77 -3.53
CA ARG A 141 18.53 19.26 -3.04
C ARG A 141 19.43 18.87 -4.21
N GLN A 142 20.72 18.83 -4.01
CA GLN A 142 21.69 18.47 -5.05
C GLN A 142 22.38 17.13 -4.75
N GLY A 143 22.71 16.37 -5.82
CA GLY A 143 23.44 15.11 -5.76
C GLY A 143 22.58 13.93 -5.30
N GLY A 144 23.21 12.74 -5.30
CA GLY A 144 22.64 11.49 -4.83
C GLY A 144 22.79 11.31 -3.32
N TYR A 145 22.76 10.05 -2.87
CA TYR A 145 22.95 9.67 -1.47
C TYR A 145 24.32 10.15 -0.96
N GLN A 146 24.34 10.64 0.30
CA GLN A 146 25.58 11.02 0.98
C GLN A 146 25.77 10.14 2.22
N PRO A 147 27.00 9.63 2.48
CA PRO A 147 27.29 8.81 3.65
C PRO A 147 26.81 9.46 4.96
N GLY A 148 26.10 8.68 5.77
CA GLY A 148 25.50 9.13 7.03
C GLY A 148 24.07 9.64 6.93
N GLN A 149 23.52 9.83 5.73
CA GLN A 149 22.09 10.03 5.56
C GLN A 149 21.34 8.75 5.90
N LYS A 150 20.18 8.89 6.55
CA LYS A 150 19.41 7.78 7.09
C LYS A 150 18.29 7.35 6.13
N ILE A 151 18.13 6.05 5.97
CA ILE A 151 17.05 5.45 5.18
C ILE A 151 16.13 4.66 6.10
N ALA A 152 14.83 4.95 6.07
CA ALA A 152 13.82 4.13 6.74
C ALA A 152 13.05 3.32 5.70
N ILE A 153 12.97 2.00 5.89
CA ILE A 153 12.24 1.08 5.01
C ILE A 153 10.94 0.67 5.71
N LYS A 154 9.81 1.14 5.19
CA LYS A 154 8.49 0.70 5.65
C LYS A 154 8.14 -0.62 5.00
N THR A 155 8.02 -1.66 5.80
CA THR A 155 7.56 -2.99 5.37
C THR A 155 6.09 -3.21 5.71
N ASN A 156 5.46 -4.24 5.17
CA ASN A 156 4.13 -4.65 5.57
C ASN A 156 4.22 -5.89 6.46
N MET A 157 4.15 -5.70 7.76
CA MET A 157 4.20 -6.82 8.72
C MET A 157 2.80 -7.23 9.21
N ASN A 158 1.74 -6.99 8.43
CA ASN A 158 0.37 -7.13 8.91
C ASN A 158 0.04 -8.51 9.47
N GLY A 159 0.48 -9.58 8.84
CA GLY A 159 0.29 -10.96 9.34
C GLY A 159 1.12 -11.31 10.56
N SER A 160 2.21 -10.61 10.84
CA SER A 160 3.10 -10.93 11.94
C SER A 160 2.63 -10.31 13.26
N GLY A 161 2.23 -11.13 14.22
CA GLY A 161 1.77 -10.71 15.55
C GLY A 161 0.44 -9.94 15.55
N ALA A 162 -0.42 -10.15 14.54
CA ALA A 162 -1.69 -9.42 14.42
C ALA A 162 -2.70 -9.79 15.50
N TYR A 163 -2.83 -11.07 15.82
CA TYR A 163 -3.89 -11.63 16.67
C TYR A 163 -3.38 -12.44 17.87
N GLY A 164 -2.16 -12.26 18.28
CA GLY A 164 -1.58 -12.98 19.42
C GLY A 164 -0.14 -12.59 19.67
N ASP A 165 0.45 -13.25 20.66
CA ASP A 165 1.86 -13.08 21.03
C ASP A 165 2.81 -13.90 20.15
N ASP A 166 2.50 -14.03 18.85
CA ASP A 166 3.35 -14.75 17.92
C ASP A 166 4.60 -13.92 17.59
N GLN A 167 5.54 -13.93 18.53
CA GLN A 167 6.84 -13.28 18.37
C GLN A 167 7.76 -14.04 17.40
N HIS A 168 7.35 -15.23 16.97
CA HIS A 168 8.17 -16.06 16.09
C HIS A 168 7.78 -15.97 14.63
N GLY A 169 6.69 -15.25 14.29
CA GLY A 169 6.17 -15.16 12.93
C GLY A 169 5.63 -16.48 12.39
N GLU A 170 5.32 -17.44 13.27
CA GLU A 170 4.74 -18.73 12.91
C GLU A 170 3.27 -18.59 12.50
N THR A 171 3.02 -17.69 11.55
CA THR A 171 1.69 -17.43 11.01
C THR A 171 1.65 -17.78 9.52
N ARG A 172 0.46 -18.12 9.03
CA ARG A 172 0.20 -18.29 7.60
C ARG A 172 -0.31 -17.03 6.93
N GLU A 173 -0.61 -15.98 7.70
CA GLU A 173 -1.02 -14.69 7.12
C GLU A 173 0.17 -13.99 6.47
N SER A 174 -0.09 -13.20 5.41
CA SER A 174 1.00 -12.60 4.65
C SER A 174 1.60 -11.37 5.33
N TYR A 175 2.90 -11.25 5.22
CA TYR A 175 3.71 -10.08 5.54
C TYR A 175 4.85 -9.95 4.53
N THR A 176 5.68 -8.93 4.63
CA THR A 176 6.80 -8.73 3.70
C THR A 176 7.70 -9.97 3.62
N ASN A 177 7.95 -10.43 2.40
CA ASN A 177 8.80 -11.58 2.15
C ASN A 177 10.22 -11.35 2.69
N PRO A 178 10.76 -12.27 3.50
CA PRO A 178 12.06 -12.08 4.14
C PRO A 178 13.22 -12.09 3.15
N VAL A 179 13.12 -12.88 2.07
CA VAL A 179 14.18 -12.97 1.05
C VAL A 179 14.19 -11.69 0.20
N LEU A 180 13.02 -11.17 -0.17
CA LEU A 180 12.93 -9.88 -0.87
C LEU A 180 13.46 -8.73 -0.01
N LEU A 181 13.10 -8.68 1.27
CA LEU A 181 13.65 -7.65 2.16
C LEU A 181 15.17 -7.72 2.22
N ARG A 182 15.72 -8.93 2.35
CA ARG A 182 17.18 -9.13 2.35
C ARG A 182 17.81 -8.71 1.03
N ALA A 183 17.22 -9.06 -0.11
CA ALA A 183 17.73 -8.65 -1.44
C ALA A 183 17.77 -7.12 -1.60
N LEU A 184 16.70 -6.43 -1.18
CA LEU A 184 16.67 -4.95 -1.16
C LEU A 184 17.77 -4.36 -0.27
N LEU A 185 17.97 -4.92 0.92
CA LEU A 185 19.01 -4.47 1.85
C LEU A 185 20.42 -4.69 1.27
N LEU A 186 20.66 -5.82 0.63
CA LEU A 186 21.94 -6.10 -0.03
C LEU A 186 22.20 -5.10 -1.16
N SER A 187 21.23 -4.85 -2.03
CA SER A 187 21.37 -3.88 -3.11
C SER A 187 21.63 -2.45 -2.60
N LEU A 188 20.96 -2.04 -1.51
CA LEU A 188 21.27 -0.73 -0.88
C LEU A 188 22.68 -0.65 -0.34
N VAL A 189 23.21 -1.74 0.22
CA VAL A 189 24.56 -1.76 0.82
C VAL A 189 25.64 -1.91 -0.25
N GLU A 190 25.47 -2.85 -1.17
CA GLU A 190 26.50 -3.25 -2.13
C GLU A 190 26.49 -2.35 -3.39
N ASP A 191 25.29 -1.96 -3.90
CA ASP A 191 25.18 -1.16 -5.11
C ASP A 191 25.09 0.34 -4.81
N ALA A 192 24.24 0.75 -3.84
CA ALA A 192 24.08 2.16 -3.49
C ALA A 192 25.13 2.67 -2.50
N GLY A 193 25.94 1.78 -1.89
CA GLY A 193 26.98 2.13 -0.94
C GLY A 193 26.45 2.68 0.41
N VAL A 194 25.21 2.31 0.78
CA VAL A 194 24.61 2.74 2.04
C VAL A 194 25.20 1.93 3.20
N SER A 195 25.66 2.60 4.25
CA SER A 195 26.11 1.89 5.46
C SER A 195 24.94 1.15 6.12
N PRO A 196 25.07 -0.15 6.48
CA PRO A 196 24.01 -0.87 7.18
C PRO A 196 23.48 -0.14 8.41
N SER A 197 24.35 0.56 9.18
CA SER A 197 23.97 1.34 10.35
C SER A 197 23.15 2.60 10.05
N ASP A 198 23.01 2.96 8.78
CA ASP A 198 22.18 4.07 8.31
C ASP A 198 20.81 3.62 7.84
N ILE A 199 20.56 2.29 7.85
CA ILE A 199 19.29 1.69 7.44
C ILE A 199 18.48 1.27 8.64
N THR A 200 17.21 1.64 8.67
CA THR A 200 16.23 1.19 9.65
C THR A 200 15.03 0.58 8.94
N VAL A 201 14.77 -0.70 9.15
CA VAL A 201 13.56 -1.39 8.71
C VAL A 201 12.49 -1.21 9.79
N TYR A 202 11.25 -0.85 9.42
CA TYR A 202 10.23 -0.59 10.42
C TYR A 202 8.80 -0.98 10.03
N ASP A 203 8.03 -1.35 11.05
CA ASP A 203 6.56 -1.36 11.06
C ASP A 203 6.09 -1.03 12.48
N ALA A 204 5.51 0.15 12.68
CA ALA A 204 5.15 0.63 14.01
C ALA A 204 3.97 -0.12 14.64
N GLY A 205 3.21 -0.87 13.85
CA GLY A 205 2.00 -1.58 14.26
C GLY A 205 2.17 -3.07 14.56
N ARG A 206 3.24 -3.69 14.06
CA ARG A 206 3.42 -5.15 14.05
C ARG A 206 4.78 -5.54 14.61
N ILE A 207 5.07 -6.84 14.64
CA ILE A 207 6.28 -7.45 15.18
C ILE A 207 7.19 -7.89 14.03
N PHE A 208 8.51 -7.81 14.23
CA PHE A 208 9.48 -8.50 13.39
C PHE A 208 9.93 -9.77 14.10
N PRO A 209 9.76 -10.96 13.50
CA PRO A 209 10.28 -12.21 14.05
C PRO A 209 11.80 -12.15 14.24
N ASP A 210 12.32 -12.74 15.33
CA ASP A 210 13.75 -12.72 15.65
C ASP A 210 14.60 -13.35 14.53
N TRP A 211 14.11 -14.45 13.93
CA TRP A 211 14.81 -15.11 12.83
C TRP A 211 14.91 -14.22 11.57
N MET A 212 13.88 -13.38 11.30
CA MET A 212 13.90 -12.44 10.17
C MET A 212 14.88 -11.29 10.44
N GLN A 213 14.95 -10.80 11.68
CA GLN A 213 15.95 -9.82 12.08
C GLN A 213 17.37 -10.38 11.95
N GLU A 214 17.59 -11.65 12.33
CA GLU A 214 18.88 -12.33 12.15
C GLU A 214 19.22 -12.47 10.67
N LEU A 215 18.30 -12.93 9.84
CA LEU A 215 18.49 -13.06 8.39
C LEU A 215 18.89 -11.74 7.74
N CYS A 216 18.20 -10.66 8.09
CA CYS A 216 18.36 -9.34 7.49
C CYS A 216 19.31 -8.40 8.24
N GLY A 217 20.00 -8.86 9.30
CA GLY A 217 20.88 -8.05 10.13
C GLY A 217 22.26 -8.67 10.35
N THR A 218 22.64 -9.69 9.59
CA THR A 218 23.96 -10.36 9.73
C THR A 218 24.77 -10.32 8.45
N GLY A 219 26.08 -10.61 8.57
CA GLY A 219 27.02 -10.60 7.45
C GLY A 219 27.23 -9.19 6.89
N ALA A 220 27.01 -8.99 5.60
CA ALA A 220 27.10 -7.67 4.94
C ALA A 220 26.07 -6.67 5.49
N LEU A 221 25.02 -7.15 6.16
CA LEU A 221 23.93 -6.35 6.71
C LEU A 221 24.08 -6.08 8.22
N GLU A 222 25.23 -6.43 8.82
CA GLU A 222 25.47 -6.17 10.26
C GLU A 222 25.42 -4.66 10.55
N GLY A 223 24.48 -4.27 11.42
CA GLY A 223 24.23 -2.86 11.76
C GLY A 223 22.86 -2.34 11.31
N VAL A 224 22.16 -3.04 10.42
CA VAL A 224 20.77 -2.71 10.06
C VAL A 224 19.92 -2.74 11.33
N GLN A 225 19.09 -1.72 11.50
CA GLN A 225 18.25 -1.58 12.67
C GLN A 225 16.81 -1.98 12.35
N PHE A 226 16.12 -2.54 13.36
CA PHE A 226 14.70 -2.85 13.29
C PHE A 226 13.94 -2.01 14.31
N ARG A 227 12.82 -1.39 13.90
CA ARG A 227 11.92 -0.64 14.77
C ARG A 227 10.49 -1.09 14.51
N TYR A 228 9.84 -1.58 15.57
CA TYR A 228 8.54 -2.20 15.45
C TYR A 228 7.70 -2.04 16.74
N ARG A 229 6.56 -2.68 16.83
CA ARG A 229 5.73 -2.69 18.03
C ARG A 229 6.38 -3.55 19.13
N ASP A 230 7.39 -2.99 19.78
CA ASP A 230 8.11 -3.58 20.92
C ASP A 230 7.96 -2.67 22.14
N ILE A 231 6.71 -2.55 22.65
CA ILE A 231 6.32 -1.54 23.65
C ILE A 231 7.21 -1.63 24.90
N GLY A 232 8.06 -0.62 25.07
CA GLY A 232 9.02 -0.54 26.17
C GLY A 232 10.29 -1.38 25.99
N GLY A 233 10.44 -2.08 24.88
CA GLY A 233 11.64 -2.82 24.49
C GLY A 233 12.67 -1.95 23.77
N SER A 234 13.79 -2.56 23.42
CA SER A 234 14.91 -1.86 22.75
C SER A 234 14.63 -1.52 21.28
N ASN A 235 13.74 -2.28 20.65
CA ASN A 235 13.39 -2.14 19.24
C ASN A 235 12.09 -1.34 19.03
N ASP A 236 11.57 -0.72 20.08
CA ASP A 236 10.32 0.01 20.02
C ASP A 236 10.37 1.15 18.98
N ALA A 237 9.37 1.19 18.09
CA ALA A 237 9.13 2.31 17.19
C ALA A 237 8.54 3.48 18.00
N VAL A 238 9.41 4.17 18.74
CA VAL A 238 9.03 5.23 19.67
C VAL A 238 8.43 6.41 18.92
N ALA A 239 7.26 6.89 19.38
CA ALA A 239 6.60 8.04 18.82
C ALA A 239 7.44 9.32 18.97
N ASP A 240 7.56 10.10 17.89
CA ASP A 240 8.00 11.49 17.97
C ASP A 240 6.79 12.36 18.31
N THR A 241 6.66 12.76 19.57
CA THR A 241 5.52 13.57 20.02
C THR A 241 5.48 14.98 19.42
N ASN A 242 6.53 15.40 18.71
CA ASN A 242 6.58 16.66 17.97
C ASN A 242 6.09 16.49 16.52
N ALA A 243 5.80 15.26 16.09
CA ALA A 243 5.37 14.95 14.75
C ALA A 243 4.00 14.24 14.73
N PRO A 244 2.92 14.91 15.19
CA PRO A 244 1.58 14.40 14.99
C PRO A 244 1.24 14.40 13.50
N ILE A 245 0.50 13.41 13.05
CA ILE A 245 -0.07 13.45 11.70
C ILE A 245 -1.19 14.50 11.69
N VAL A 246 -1.07 15.43 10.79
CA VAL A 246 -2.08 16.47 10.52
C VAL A 246 -2.87 16.02 9.30
N TRP A 247 -4.19 15.95 9.45
CA TRP A 247 -5.11 15.55 8.40
C TRP A 247 -5.69 16.77 7.71
N SER A 248 -6.01 16.67 6.43
CA SER A 248 -6.61 17.76 5.64
C SER A 248 -8.07 18.01 5.99
N GLU A 249 -8.76 17.02 6.54
CA GLU A 249 -10.11 17.11 7.07
C GLU A 249 -10.16 16.71 8.56
N GLU A 250 -11.33 16.88 9.20
CA GLU A 250 -11.49 16.47 10.60
C GLU A 250 -11.50 14.96 10.73
N VAL A 251 -10.41 14.40 11.21
CA VAL A 251 -10.29 12.97 11.54
C VAL A 251 -10.42 12.80 13.05
N SER A 252 -11.54 12.22 13.47
CA SER A 252 -11.80 11.97 14.89
C SER A 252 -11.09 10.71 15.38
N GLY A 253 -10.70 10.70 16.64
CA GLY A 253 -10.04 9.58 17.31
C GLY A 253 -8.79 10.00 18.05
N GLU A 254 -7.91 9.04 18.25
CA GLU A 254 -6.64 9.27 18.95
C GLU A 254 -5.66 10.02 18.04
N THR A 255 -4.79 10.82 18.63
CA THR A 255 -3.68 11.44 17.90
C THR A 255 -2.69 10.38 17.43
N ASN A 256 -2.33 10.42 16.19
CA ASN A 256 -1.32 9.55 15.58
C ASN A 256 -0.01 10.33 15.42
N TYR A 257 1.11 9.70 15.80
CA TYR A 257 2.44 10.29 15.72
C TYR A 257 3.34 9.45 14.84
N LEU A 258 4.21 10.10 14.09
CA LEU A 258 5.26 9.39 13.37
C LEU A 258 6.31 8.90 14.36
N PRO A 259 6.94 7.73 14.14
CA PRO A 259 8.04 7.27 14.99
C PRO A 259 9.34 8.02 14.68
N LEU A 260 10.23 8.08 15.66
CA LEU A 260 11.54 8.74 15.52
C LEU A 260 12.36 8.23 14.35
N CYS A 261 12.28 6.93 14.04
CA CYS A 261 13.01 6.37 12.89
C CYS A 261 12.55 6.94 11.53
N VAL A 262 11.31 7.44 11.45
CA VAL A 262 10.76 8.12 10.25
C VAL A 262 11.15 9.59 10.25
N THR A 263 10.95 10.28 11.38
CA THR A 263 11.21 11.73 11.42
C THR A 263 12.70 12.06 11.29
N GLN A 264 13.58 11.16 11.73
CA GLN A 264 15.04 11.28 11.64
C GLN A 264 15.63 10.75 10.32
N ALA A 265 14.83 10.08 9.49
CA ALA A 265 15.28 9.59 8.18
C ALA A 265 15.34 10.74 7.16
N ASP A 266 16.32 10.66 6.26
CA ASP A 266 16.47 11.53 5.09
C ASP A 266 15.64 11.02 3.91
N TYR A 267 15.52 9.70 3.81
CA TYR A 267 14.79 8.99 2.77
C TYR A 267 13.91 7.89 3.35
N LEU A 268 12.82 7.60 2.66
CA LEU A 268 11.99 6.43 2.89
C LEU A 268 11.97 5.54 1.65
N ILE A 269 11.84 4.22 1.91
CA ILE A 269 11.42 3.23 0.91
C ILE A 269 10.14 2.59 1.45
N ASN A 270 9.13 2.49 0.60
CA ASN A 270 7.85 1.87 0.95
C ASN A 270 7.75 0.50 0.26
N LEU A 271 8.02 -0.56 1.01
CA LEU A 271 7.90 -1.96 0.56
C LEU A 271 6.57 -2.51 1.05
N ALA A 272 5.54 -2.39 0.22
CA ALA A 272 4.21 -2.90 0.48
C ALA A 272 4.03 -4.33 -0.08
N ASN A 273 2.92 -4.98 0.26
CA ASN A 273 2.52 -6.25 -0.36
C ASN A 273 1.42 -6.01 -1.39
N LEU A 274 1.50 -6.72 -2.51
CA LEU A 274 0.40 -6.83 -3.47
C LEU A 274 -0.61 -7.84 -2.95
N LYS A 275 -1.65 -7.38 -2.27
CA LYS A 275 -2.72 -8.25 -1.73
C LYS A 275 -4.03 -7.52 -1.55
N GLY A 276 -5.13 -8.26 -1.54
CA GLY A 276 -6.43 -7.74 -1.15
C GLY A 276 -6.49 -7.33 0.33
N HIS A 277 -7.57 -6.64 0.70
CA HIS A 277 -7.86 -6.20 2.06
C HIS A 277 -9.37 -6.25 2.31
N VAL A 278 -9.82 -6.39 3.57
CA VAL A 278 -11.26 -6.30 3.91
C VAL A 278 -11.90 -4.95 3.54
N TYR A 279 -11.06 -3.95 3.26
CA TYR A 279 -11.48 -2.63 2.78
C TYR A 279 -10.99 -2.34 1.35
N GLY A 280 -10.80 -3.39 0.54
CA GLY A 280 -10.34 -3.29 -0.84
C GLY A 280 -8.95 -3.83 -1.06
N MET A 281 -7.92 -2.98 -1.01
CA MET A 281 -6.55 -3.31 -1.40
C MET A 281 -5.54 -2.96 -0.31
N THR A 282 -4.46 -3.76 -0.23
CA THR A 282 -3.22 -3.39 0.45
C THR A 282 -2.17 -3.10 -0.61
N LEU A 283 -1.80 -1.85 -0.74
CA LEU A 283 -0.78 -1.32 -1.64
C LEU A 283 0.05 -0.28 -0.88
N CYS A 284 0.82 0.55 -1.58
CA CYS A 284 1.76 1.49 -0.95
C CYS A 284 1.08 2.55 -0.07
N ALA A 285 -0.06 3.11 -0.51
CA ALA A 285 -0.80 4.09 0.29
C ALA A 285 -1.29 3.47 1.61
N LYS A 286 -1.92 2.29 1.55
CA LYS A 286 -2.46 1.60 2.73
C LYS A 286 -1.36 1.06 3.65
N ASN A 287 -0.16 0.75 3.12
CA ASN A 287 0.98 0.30 3.90
C ASN A 287 1.38 1.31 4.99
N HIS A 288 1.14 2.61 4.76
CA HIS A 288 1.40 3.65 5.75
C HIS A 288 0.54 3.57 7.02
N PHE A 289 -0.49 2.71 7.08
CA PHE A 289 -1.20 2.45 8.35
C PHE A 289 -0.30 1.79 9.41
N GLY A 290 0.80 1.16 9.00
CA GLY A 290 1.87 0.72 9.91
C GLY A 290 3.01 1.75 10.09
N SER A 291 2.88 2.98 9.56
CA SER A 291 3.92 4.01 9.67
C SER A 291 3.79 4.93 10.86
N PHE A 292 2.76 4.80 11.69
CA PHE A 292 2.54 5.69 12.81
C PHE A 292 2.11 4.94 14.06
N VAL A 293 2.32 5.58 15.20
CA VAL A 293 1.91 5.11 16.52
C VAL A 293 0.78 5.98 17.04
N ASN A 294 -0.21 5.33 17.61
CA ASN A 294 -1.36 5.98 18.21
C ASN A 294 -1.05 6.47 19.64
N SER A 295 -1.66 7.55 20.08
CA SER A 295 -1.50 8.07 21.44
C SER A 295 -1.95 7.09 22.52
N ASN A 296 -2.81 6.15 22.19
CA ASN A 296 -3.27 5.07 23.08
C ASN A 296 -2.78 3.69 22.61
N ARG A 297 -1.51 3.60 22.30
CA ARG A 297 -0.84 2.44 21.70
C ARG A 297 -1.14 1.09 22.39
N MET A 298 -1.34 1.11 23.71
CA MET A 298 -1.65 -0.10 24.48
C MET A 298 -3.03 -0.71 24.17
N ARG A 299 -3.97 0.10 23.67
CA ARG A 299 -5.32 -0.34 23.35
C ARG A 299 -5.56 -0.48 21.84
N ALA A 300 -4.94 0.42 21.11
CA ALA A 300 -5.14 0.54 19.67
C ALA A 300 -3.81 0.91 19.01
N PRO A 301 -2.94 -0.07 18.76
CA PRO A 301 -1.55 0.16 18.43
C PRO A 301 -1.33 0.82 17.08
N GLU A 302 -2.13 0.51 16.07
CA GLU A 302 -1.96 1.01 14.71
C GLU A 302 -3.29 1.39 14.09
N GLY A 303 -3.32 2.43 13.27
CA GLY A 303 -4.44 2.83 12.42
C GLY A 303 -5.79 2.96 13.12
N ALA A 304 -5.84 2.85 14.44
CA ALA A 304 -7.08 2.88 15.19
C ALA A 304 -7.77 4.23 15.03
N GLY A 305 -9.07 4.15 14.75
CA GLY A 305 -9.88 5.32 14.48
C GLY A 305 -9.78 5.85 13.05
N VAL A 306 -8.74 5.52 12.28
CA VAL A 306 -8.62 5.97 10.87
C VAL A 306 -9.12 4.95 9.86
N HIS A 307 -9.25 3.67 10.22
CA HIS A 307 -9.79 2.64 9.32
C HIS A 307 -11.18 2.96 8.77
N ARG A 308 -12.01 3.67 9.53
CA ARG A 308 -13.35 4.08 9.07
C ARG A 308 -13.34 5.01 7.86
N TYR A 309 -12.23 5.71 7.60
CA TYR A 309 -12.07 6.60 6.44
C TYR A 309 -11.63 5.85 5.18
N VAL A 310 -11.52 4.52 5.28
CA VAL A 310 -11.18 3.63 4.16
C VAL A 310 -12.04 2.36 4.15
N SER A 311 -12.96 2.18 5.13
CA SER A 311 -13.72 0.92 5.28
C SER A 311 -14.91 0.78 4.34
N SER A 312 -15.35 1.86 3.73
CA SER A 312 -16.46 1.89 2.78
C SER A 312 -16.24 3.06 1.85
N PRO A 313 -15.22 2.99 0.99
CA PRO A 313 -14.88 4.08 0.09
C PRO A 313 -16.02 4.35 -0.88
N GLN A 314 -16.19 5.63 -1.21
CA GLN A 314 -17.10 6.10 -2.25
C GLN A 314 -16.34 7.10 -3.13
N MET A 315 -16.62 7.08 -4.43
CA MET A 315 -15.99 8.02 -5.36
C MET A 315 -16.30 9.46 -4.98
N GLY A 316 -15.26 10.30 -4.98
CA GLY A 316 -15.37 11.71 -4.62
C GLY A 316 -15.51 11.99 -3.12
N GLU A 317 -15.12 11.06 -2.26
CA GLU A 317 -15.02 11.29 -0.83
C GLU A 317 -13.56 11.44 -0.37
N TYR A 318 -13.38 12.28 0.65
CA TYR A 318 -12.09 12.44 1.34
C TYR A 318 -11.56 11.11 1.85
N THR A 319 -10.25 10.91 1.73
CA THR A 319 -9.57 9.73 2.26
C THR A 319 -8.24 10.07 2.93
N VAL A 320 -8.00 9.48 4.09
CA VAL A 320 -6.73 9.61 4.83
C VAL A 320 -5.53 9.01 4.08
N LEU A 321 -5.76 8.17 3.08
CA LEU A 321 -4.67 7.59 2.28
C LEU A 321 -3.93 8.67 1.50
N VAL A 322 -4.65 9.65 0.97
CA VAL A 322 -4.05 10.78 0.24
C VAL A 322 -3.21 11.65 1.18
N ASP A 323 -3.71 11.94 2.38
CA ASP A 323 -2.91 12.66 3.39
C ASP A 323 -1.60 11.93 3.74
N LEU A 324 -1.64 10.60 3.86
CA LEU A 324 -0.44 9.82 4.15
C LEU A 324 0.56 9.83 2.97
N MET A 325 0.05 9.75 1.73
CA MET A 325 0.87 9.87 0.52
C MET A 325 1.44 11.28 0.36
N ALA A 326 0.71 12.30 0.80
CA ALA A 326 1.10 13.70 0.72
C ALA A 326 2.03 14.16 1.86
N ASN A 327 2.05 13.43 2.99
CA ASN A 327 2.73 13.87 4.19
C ASN A 327 4.23 14.11 3.97
N TYR A 328 4.74 15.30 4.38
CA TYR A 328 6.13 15.71 4.18
C TYR A 328 7.17 14.79 4.83
N GLN A 329 6.79 14.02 5.86
CA GLN A 329 7.67 13.05 6.53
C GLN A 329 7.48 11.63 6.00
N LEU A 330 6.43 11.34 5.25
CA LEU A 330 6.14 10.05 4.63
C LEU A 330 6.31 10.12 3.12
N GLY A 331 5.27 10.52 2.38
CA GLY A 331 5.28 10.53 0.93
C GLY A 331 6.40 11.38 0.32
N GLU A 332 6.64 12.58 0.84
CA GLU A 332 7.72 13.42 0.32
C GLU A 332 9.13 12.84 0.59
N LYS A 333 9.33 12.04 1.63
CA LYS A 333 10.61 11.36 1.89
C LYS A 333 10.73 10.03 1.12
N THR A 334 9.62 9.46 0.66
CA THR A 334 9.66 8.18 -0.03
C THR A 334 10.23 8.35 -1.43
N MET A 335 11.42 7.78 -1.62
CA MET A 335 12.14 7.84 -2.89
C MET A 335 11.92 6.61 -3.77
N LEU A 336 11.42 5.52 -3.19
CA LEU A 336 11.13 4.28 -3.89
C LEU A 336 9.91 3.61 -3.27
N TYR A 337 8.99 3.23 -4.12
CA TYR A 337 7.83 2.40 -3.81
C TYR A 337 8.01 1.02 -4.44
N MET A 338 7.72 -0.03 -3.68
CA MET A 338 7.82 -1.41 -4.14
C MET A 338 6.58 -2.18 -3.72
N LEU A 339 6.17 -3.14 -4.56
CA LEU A 339 5.19 -4.15 -4.18
C LEU A 339 5.87 -5.52 -4.16
N ASP A 340 5.87 -6.13 -3.00
CA ASP A 340 6.17 -7.54 -2.81
C ASP A 340 5.02 -8.37 -3.38
N ALA A 341 5.27 -9.02 -4.48
CA ALA A 341 4.36 -9.86 -5.22
C ALA A 341 4.98 -11.23 -5.52
N LEU A 342 5.87 -11.73 -4.65
CA LEU A 342 6.42 -13.08 -4.80
C LEU A 342 5.33 -14.13 -4.55
N ILE A 343 4.57 -13.97 -3.45
CA ILE A 343 3.41 -14.79 -3.11
C ILE A 343 2.29 -13.88 -2.63
N CYS A 344 1.24 -13.74 -3.40
CA CYS A 344 0.14 -12.82 -3.14
C CYS A 344 -1.02 -13.50 -2.42
N ALA A 345 -1.50 -12.88 -1.33
CA ALA A 345 -2.68 -13.33 -0.60
C ALA A 345 -3.96 -12.61 -1.09
N PRO A 346 -5.13 -13.26 -1.06
CA PRO A 346 -6.39 -12.63 -1.44
C PRO A 346 -6.89 -11.57 -0.42
N GLY A 347 -6.32 -11.55 0.80
CA GLY A 347 -6.68 -10.59 1.85
C GLY A 347 -5.65 -10.54 2.97
N GLU A 348 -5.71 -9.50 3.79
CA GLU A 348 -4.71 -9.20 4.83
C GLU A 348 -4.71 -10.20 6.00
N SER A 349 -5.86 -10.79 6.31
CA SER A 349 -6.04 -11.75 7.43
C SER A 349 -6.41 -13.15 6.93
N VAL A 350 -6.01 -13.46 5.72
CA VAL A 350 -6.23 -14.77 5.11
C VAL A 350 -4.94 -15.58 5.19
N SER A 351 -5.04 -16.81 5.67
CA SER A 351 -3.91 -17.75 5.63
C SER A 351 -3.52 -18.01 4.17
N VAL A 352 -2.26 -17.81 3.85
CA VAL A 352 -1.68 -18.10 2.54
C VAL A 352 -1.58 -19.61 2.37
N THR A 353 -2.09 -20.13 1.28
CA THR A 353 -2.05 -21.53 0.89
C THR A 353 -1.66 -21.64 -0.58
N GLY A 354 -1.15 -22.81 -0.99
CA GLY A 354 -0.83 -23.02 -2.41
C GLY A 354 -2.02 -22.88 -3.35
N GLU A 355 -3.26 -23.02 -2.85
CA GLU A 355 -4.48 -22.83 -3.64
C GLU A 355 -4.86 -21.36 -3.83
N ASN A 356 -4.75 -20.55 -2.75
CA ASN A 356 -5.27 -19.18 -2.78
C ASN A 356 -4.22 -18.11 -3.14
N SER A 357 -3.00 -18.52 -3.47
CA SER A 357 -1.89 -17.66 -3.85
C SER A 357 -1.32 -17.94 -5.25
N ARG A 358 -1.86 -18.93 -5.96
CA ARG A 358 -1.56 -19.14 -7.38
C ARG A 358 -2.56 -18.40 -8.23
N TRP A 359 -2.06 -17.56 -9.12
CA TRP A 359 -2.87 -16.68 -9.93
C TRP A 359 -3.19 -17.27 -11.31
N GLN A 360 -4.44 -17.08 -11.76
CA GLN A 360 -4.94 -17.67 -12.99
C GLN A 360 -4.57 -16.83 -14.21
N GLN A 361 -4.50 -15.50 -14.08
CA GLN A 361 -4.21 -14.62 -15.20
C GLN A 361 -2.81 -14.84 -15.77
N ALA A 362 -2.63 -14.56 -17.06
CA ALA A 362 -1.31 -14.57 -17.69
C ALA A 362 -0.42 -13.43 -17.13
N PRO A 363 0.89 -13.65 -16.98
CA PRO A 363 1.66 -14.84 -17.38
C PRO A 363 1.73 -15.94 -16.33
N PHE A 364 1.05 -15.80 -15.18
CA PHE A 364 1.18 -16.70 -14.03
C PHE A 364 0.58 -18.10 -14.29
N ASN A 365 -0.56 -18.19 -15.01
CA ASN A 365 -1.13 -19.45 -15.52
C ASN A 365 -1.31 -20.54 -14.46
N ASN A 366 -1.88 -20.19 -13.30
CA ASN A 366 -2.05 -21.01 -12.11
C ASN A 366 -0.75 -21.33 -11.35
N ASP A 367 0.20 -20.42 -11.42
CA ASP A 367 1.41 -20.46 -10.59
C ASP A 367 1.50 -19.24 -9.66
N TYR A 368 2.54 -19.18 -8.83
CA TYR A 368 2.81 -18.03 -7.98
C TYR A 368 3.12 -16.80 -8.83
N THR A 369 2.84 -15.65 -8.27
CA THR A 369 3.10 -14.37 -8.96
C THR A 369 4.57 -14.10 -9.18
N SER A 370 5.46 -14.61 -8.34
CA SER A 370 6.92 -14.57 -8.54
C SER A 370 7.41 -13.23 -9.09
N SER A 371 6.89 -12.13 -8.54
CA SER A 371 7.03 -10.78 -9.13
C SER A 371 7.40 -9.74 -8.08
N ILE A 372 8.02 -8.66 -8.55
CA ILE A 372 8.28 -7.45 -7.76
C ILE A 372 7.97 -6.25 -8.63
N PHE A 373 7.33 -5.21 -8.05
CA PHE A 373 7.08 -3.96 -8.74
C PHE A 373 7.86 -2.81 -8.11
N PHE A 374 8.26 -1.85 -8.93
CA PHE A 374 9.07 -0.70 -8.53
C PHE A 374 8.55 0.58 -9.18
N SER A 375 8.48 1.68 -8.43
CA SER A 375 8.20 3.02 -8.97
C SER A 375 8.72 4.10 -8.04
N GLN A 376 8.92 5.31 -8.59
CA GLN A 376 9.02 6.54 -7.79
C GLN A 376 7.70 7.30 -7.73
N ASP A 377 6.67 6.82 -8.43
CA ASP A 377 5.33 7.38 -8.47
C ASP A 377 4.37 6.52 -7.65
N PRO A 378 3.92 7.00 -6.46
CA PRO A 378 3.06 6.21 -5.57
C PRO A 378 1.68 5.93 -6.15
N VAL A 379 1.16 6.83 -7.00
CA VAL A 379 -0.15 6.67 -7.60
C VAL A 379 -0.07 5.67 -8.76
N ALA A 380 0.97 5.77 -9.60
CA ALA A 380 1.16 4.86 -10.72
C ALA A 380 1.34 3.40 -10.25
N ILE A 381 2.17 3.15 -9.22
CA ILE A 381 2.39 1.78 -8.74
C ILE A 381 1.13 1.20 -8.08
N ASP A 382 0.38 1.99 -7.33
CA ASP A 382 -0.87 1.54 -6.72
C ASP A 382 -1.95 1.32 -7.80
N SER A 383 -1.99 2.11 -8.88
CA SER A 383 -2.88 1.89 -10.04
C SER A 383 -2.58 0.57 -10.74
N VAL A 384 -1.30 0.29 -11.01
CA VAL A 384 -0.87 -1.01 -11.59
C VAL A 384 -1.23 -2.15 -10.65
N GLY A 385 -0.93 -2.02 -9.35
CA GLY A 385 -1.29 -3.04 -8.36
C GLY A 385 -2.80 -3.30 -8.28
N ALA A 386 -3.61 -2.25 -8.39
CA ALA A 386 -5.07 -2.35 -8.42
C ALA A 386 -5.57 -3.14 -9.63
N ASP A 387 -5.03 -2.85 -10.82
CA ASP A 387 -5.37 -3.58 -12.04
C ASP A 387 -5.04 -5.08 -11.95
N PHE A 388 -3.86 -5.41 -11.42
CA PHE A 388 -3.49 -6.82 -11.20
C PHE A 388 -4.42 -7.53 -10.23
N LEU A 389 -4.76 -6.91 -9.09
CA LEU A 389 -5.65 -7.51 -8.09
C LEU A 389 -7.07 -7.68 -8.61
N MET A 390 -7.59 -6.67 -9.31
CA MET A 390 -8.96 -6.62 -9.76
C MET A 390 -9.24 -7.63 -10.89
N ASN A 391 -8.22 -7.88 -11.71
CA ASN A 391 -8.32 -8.83 -12.83
C ASN A 391 -7.94 -10.27 -12.44
N GLU A 392 -7.64 -10.54 -11.17
CA GLU A 392 -7.25 -11.87 -10.71
C GLU A 392 -8.40 -12.63 -10.05
N PRO A 393 -8.96 -13.67 -10.69
CA PRO A 393 -10.06 -14.45 -10.12
C PRO A 393 -9.72 -15.09 -8.77
N THR A 394 -8.48 -15.55 -8.58
CA THR A 394 -8.03 -16.13 -7.29
C THR A 394 -8.19 -15.13 -6.14
N VAL A 395 -8.03 -13.84 -6.40
CA VAL A 395 -8.23 -12.76 -5.43
C VAL A 395 -9.70 -12.36 -5.35
N THR A 396 -10.33 -12.01 -6.49
CA THR A 396 -11.67 -11.41 -6.52
C THR A 396 -12.76 -12.38 -6.09
N GLU A 397 -12.63 -13.67 -6.36
CA GLU A 397 -13.57 -14.70 -5.88
C GLU A 397 -13.57 -14.85 -4.35
N ARG A 398 -12.45 -14.52 -3.68
CA ARG A 398 -12.24 -14.65 -2.24
C ARG A 398 -12.35 -13.32 -1.49
N ASN A 399 -12.34 -12.19 -2.19
CA ASN A 399 -12.39 -10.85 -1.62
C ASN A 399 -13.56 -10.05 -2.18
N GLY A 400 -14.72 -10.16 -1.51
CA GLY A 400 -15.91 -9.41 -1.91
C GLY A 400 -15.79 -7.90 -1.72
N ALA A 401 -14.95 -7.43 -0.78
CA ALA A 401 -14.74 -6.01 -0.58
C ALA A 401 -14.03 -5.35 -1.77
N LEU A 402 -13.21 -6.11 -2.49
CA LEU A 402 -12.58 -5.68 -3.73
C LEU A 402 -13.54 -5.84 -4.92
N ARG A 403 -14.10 -7.05 -5.10
CA ARG A 403 -14.94 -7.39 -6.25
C ARG A 403 -16.23 -6.57 -6.34
N ASP A 404 -16.91 -6.36 -5.21
CA ASP A 404 -18.28 -5.83 -5.18
C ASP A 404 -18.32 -4.31 -4.91
N ASN A 405 -17.17 -3.66 -4.77
CA ASN A 405 -17.06 -2.23 -4.54
C ASN A 405 -16.16 -1.56 -5.58
N PRO A 406 -16.72 -0.97 -6.65
CA PRO A 406 -15.93 -0.25 -7.67
C PRO A 406 -15.20 0.98 -7.10
N ASP A 407 -15.69 1.52 -5.98
CA ASP A 407 -15.17 2.76 -5.38
C ASP A 407 -13.89 2.53 -4.54
N VAL A 408 -13.36 1.31 -4.48
CA VAL A 408 -12.11 1.00 -3.77
C VAL A 408 -10.91 1.78 -4.30
N GLU A 409 -10.98 2.25 -5.54
CA GLU A 409 -9.97 3.09 -6.19
C GLU A 409 -10.13 4.59 -5.92
N ASN A 410 -11.15 5.03 -5.17
CA ASN A 410 -11.38 6.44 -4.88
C ASN A 410 -10.11 7.21 -4.49
N TYR A 411 -9.22 6.59 -3.70
CA TYR A 411 -7.99 7.25 -3.26
C TYR A 411 -7.01 7.52 -4.41
N LEU A 412 -7.04 6.74 -5.49
CA LEU A 412 -6.21 6.95 -6.69
C LEU A 412 -6.69 8.18 -7.46
N HIS A 413 -8.01 8.33 -7.62
CA HIS A 413 -8.61 9.53 -8.21
C HIS A 413 -8.32 10.78 -7.38
N GLU A 414 -8.54 10.71 -6.06
CA GLU A 414 -8.25 11.79 -5.12
C GLU A 414 -6.77 12.19 -5.15
N ALA A 415 -5.83 11.22 -5.19
CA ALA A 415 -4.41 11.48 -5.23
C ALA A 415 -3.92 12.03 -6.57
N ALA A 416 -4.38 11.47 -7.68
CA ALA A 416 -4.00 11.95 -9.02
C ALA A 416 -4.54 13.35 -9.30
N LEU A 417 -5.74 13.65 -8.84
CA LEU A 417 -6.41 14.93 -9.02
C LEU A 417 -6.28 15.84 -7.80
N VAL A 418 -5.26 15.66 -6.96
CA VAL A 418 -5.10 16.30 -5.65
C VAL A 418 -5.17 17.83 -5.70
N ALA A 419 -4.74 18.46 -6.79
CA ALA A 419 -4.85 19.92 -7.00
C ALA A 419 -6.31 20.41 -7.06
N ASN A 420 -7.23 19.54 -7.54
CA ASN A 420 -8.68 19.76 -7.63
C ASN A 420 -9.38 18.42 -7.35
N ALA A 421 -9.18 17.91 -6.15
CA ALA A 421 -9.67 16.59 -5.75
C ALA A 421 -11.20 16.47 -5.92
N PRO A 422 -11.71 15.32 -6.40
CA PRO A 422 -13.13 15.09 -6.60
C PRO A 422 -14.00 15.33 -5.36
N SER A 423 -13.47 15.06 -4.15
CA SER A 423 -14.13 15.36 -2.87
C SER A 423 -14.28 16.87 -2.60
N GLY A 424 -13.55 17.72 -3.31
CA GLY A 424 -13.41 19.16 -3.00
C GLY A 424 -12.45 19.44 -1.84
N THR A 425 -11.81 18.43 -1.26
CA THR A 425 -10.83 18.59 -0.19
C THR A 425 -9.58 19.27 -0.72
N ALA A 426 -9.08 20.25 0.02
CA ALA A 426 -7.77 20.84 -0.20
C ALA A 426 -6.75 20.05 0.64
N TYR A 427 -5.98 19.18 0.00
CA TYR A 427 -4.98 18.39 0.69
C TYR A 427 -3.72 19.17 0.98
N TYR A 428 -3.15 18.97 2.17
CA TYR A 428 -1.92 19.59 2.65
C TYR A 428 -0.91 18.53 3.09
N ASN A 429 0.38 18.84 2.93
CA ASN A 429 1.46 17.91 3.26
C ASN A 429 1.73 17.74 4.78
N GLY A 430 0.90 18.29 5.63
CA GLY A 430 1.08 18.27 7.09
C GLY A 430 2.07 19.30 7.62
N ASN A 431 2.77 20.04 6.74
CA ASN A 431 3.62 21.20 7.08
C ASN A 431 3.02 22.54 6.62
N GLY A 432 1.75 22.52 6.23
CA GLY A 432 0.99 23.70 5.81
C GLY A 432 1.12 24.07 4.33
N GLU A 433 1.79 23.26 3.52
CA GLU A 433 1.89 23.45 2.08
C GLU A 433 0.80 22.64 1.38
N ARG A 434 0.13 23.27 0.41
CA ARG A 434 -0.87 22.60 -0.40
C ARG A 434 -0.19 21.65 -1.38
N VAL A 435 -0.78 20.46 -1.53
CA VAL A 435 -0.28 19.45 -2.47
C VAL A 435 -0.87 19.69 -3.85
N GLU A 436 -0.02 19.75 -4.87
CA GLU A 436 -0.43 20.04 -6.24
C GLU A 436 -0.30 18.84 -7.18
N ASN A 437 0.52 17.83 -6.81
CA ASN A 437 0.72 16.62 -7.60
C ASN A 437 1.25 15.48 -6.71
N LEU A 438 0.68 14.28 -6.86
CA LEU A 438 1.15 13.05 -6.18
C LEU A 438 1.52 11.93 -7.16
N GLY A 439 1.23 12.09 -8.44
CA GLY A 439 1.48 11.07 -9.44
C GLY A 439 0.38 10.94 -10.46
N VAL A 440 0.42 9.88 -11.26
CA VAL A 440 -0.51 9.64 -12.36
C VAL A 440 -1.32 8.36 -12.15
N HIS A 441 -2.62 8.44 -12.43
CA HIS A 441 -3.56 7.34 -12.38
C HIS A 441 -4.20 7.09 -13.74
N GLU A 442 -4.24 5.86 -14.17
CA GLU A 442 -5.02 5.32 -15.28
C GLU A 442 -5.09 3.79 -15.16
N HIS A 443 -5.95 3.17 -15.94
CA HIS A 443 -6.03 1.72 -16.06
C HIS A 443 -5.50 1.23 -17.40
N TRP A 444 -4.98 0.00 -17.41
CA TRP A 444 -4.51 -0.66 -18.63
C TRP A 444 -5.62 -0.90 -19.66
N ASN A 445 -5.22 -1.11 -20.91
CA ASN A 445 -6.16 -1.38 -22.02
C ASN A 445 -6.92 -2.71 -21.85
N ASN A 446 -6.28 -3.72 -21.28
CA ASN A 446 -6.88 -5.02 -20.96
C ASN A 446 -5.88 -5.89 -20.16
N SER A 447 -6.39 -6.92 -19.50
CA SER A 447 -5.59 -7.82 -18.65
C SER A 447 -4.62 -8.72 -19.42
N GLN A 448 -4.74 -8.83 -20.73
CA GLN A 448 -3.86 -9.65 -21.56
C GLN A 448 -2.62 -8.89 -22.01
N ASP A 449 -2.81 -7.69 -22.54
CA ASP A 449 -1.72 -6.85 -23.07
C ASP A 449 -1.06 -6.00 -21.96
N LYS A 450 -1.84 -5.62 -20.94
CA LYS A 450 -1.38 -4.82 -19.77
C LYS A 450 -0.68 -3.52 -20.18
N GLN A 451 -1.22 -2.83 -21.20
CA GLN A 451 -0.63 -1.62 -21.75
C GLN A 451 -1.36 -0.37 -21.28
N TYR A 452 -0.59 0.59 -20.80
CA TYR A 452 -1.00 1.92 -20.39
C TYR A 452 -0.73 2.95 -21.50
N SER A 453 -1.16 4.19 -21.31
CA SER A 453 -1.07 5.24 -22.34
C SER A 453 0.34 5.42 -22.90
N ARG A 454 1.38 5.42 -22.06
CA ARG A 454 2.77 5.56 -22.55
C ARG A 454 3.27 4.32 -23.27
N ASN A 455 2.84 3.13 -22.91
CA ASN A 455 3.13 1.92 -23.67
C ASN A 455 2.51 1.97 -25.07
N LEU A 456 1.40 2.68 -25.21
CA LEU A 456 0.70 2.89 -26.50
C LEU A 456 1.20 4.12 -27.27
N GLY A 457 2.27 4.79 -26.78
CA GLY A 457 2.94 5.88 -27.49
C GLY A 457 2.48 7.28 -27.09
N ALA A 458 1.67 7.43 -26.03
CA ALA A 458 1.36 8.73 -25.46
C ALA A 458 2.60 9.34 -24.75
N SER A 459 2.61 10.67 -24.62
CA SER A 459 3.67 11.39 -23.91
C SER A 459 3.47 11.41 -22.40
N GLU A 460 2.26 11.17 -21.91
CA GLU A 460 1.85 11.23 -20.52
C GLU A 460 1.16 9.91 -20.14
N GLY A 461 0.98 9.69 -18.83
CA GLY A 461 0.38 8.49 -18.30
C GLY A 461 1.40 7.54 -17.68
N ILE A 462 0.96 6.31 -17.44
CA ILE A 462 1.77 5.23 -16.89
C ILE A 462 2.57 4.55 -18.00
N GLU A 463 3.79 4.12 -17.69
CA GLU A 463 4.61 3.24 -18.50
C GLU A 463 4.92 1.98 -17.70
N LEU A 464 4.33 0.85 -18.05
CA LEU A 464 4.63 -0.44 -17.44
C LEU A 464 5.75 -1.12 -18.23
N ILE A 465 6.91 -1.30 -17.60
CA ILE A 465 8.04 -2.06 -18.15
C ILE A 465 8.01 -3.47 -17.56
N TYR A 466 7.83 -4.46 -18.40
CA TYR A 466 7.91 -5.87 -18.02
C TYR A 466 9.32 -6.40 -18.26
N LEU A 467 9.91 -7.02 -17.22
CA LEU A 467 11.19 -7.73 -17.30
C LEU A 467 10.94 -9.20 -16.96
N GLY A 468 11.03 -10.04 -17.96
CA GLY A 468 10.92 -11.49 -17.84
C GLY A 468 12.20 -12.18 -17.40
N PRO A 469 12.20 -13.51 -17.24
CA PRO A 469 13.33 -14.26 -16.70
C PRO A 469 14.60 -14.28 -17.56
N ASP A 470 14.52 -13.87 -18.82
CA ASP A 470 15.62 -13.88 -19.80
C ASP A 470 16.05 -12.46 -20.22
N GLU A 471 15.56 -11.41 -19.53
CA GLU A 471 15.82 -9.99 -19.87
C GLU A 471 16.69 -9.26 -18.87
#